data_ea004049a074c73576e36a8c1e26e9df
#
_entry.id   ea004049a074c73576e36a8c1e26e9df
#
_cell.length_a   1.000
_cell.length_b   1.000
_cell.length_c   1.000
_cell.angle_alpha   90.00
_cell.angle_beta   90.00
_cell.angle_gamma   90.00
#
_symmetry.space_group_name_H-M   'P 1'
#
loop_
_entity.id
_entity.type
_entity.pdbx_description
1 polymer ?
#
loop_
_entity_poly.entity_id
_entity_poly.type
_entity_poly.pdbx_seq_one_letter_code
_entity_poly.pdbx_strand_id
1 'polypeptide(L)'
;FTETDEDAMDWRVYRPEPVCRPNDAELAELAALVDAAGKVSVYAGIGARDAKAEIIGFCEKVKAPMVHTTRAKEFLEPDNPYNVGVNGILGNRAGVEALEDADLVISLGCDFAYTQYYPEAKKIVQIDIDPTHLGRRSAIHLGLVGDAKATMAALLPLVAAKSDMGHLERQQRQWQDDLAGYAKQG
;
A
#
# COMPACT_ATOMS: atom_id res chain seq x y z
N PHE A 1 29.61 -40.43 -36.64
CA PHE A 1 28.65 -39.81 -35.72
C PHE A 1 29.16 -40.12 -34.33
N THR A 2 29.71 -39.13 -33.65
CA THR A 2 30.02 -39.20 -32.23
C THR A 2 28.74 -39.02 -31.47
N GLU A 3 28.35 -39.97 -30.63
CA GLU A 3 27.27 -39.80 -29.65
C GLU A 3 27.66 -38.59 -28.79
N THR A 4 26.85 -37.56 -28.84
CA THR A 4 26.95 -36.44 -27.94
C THR A 4 26.34 -36.90 -26.60
N ASP A 5 27.14 -36.82 -25.58
CA ASP A 5 26.71 -37.11 -24.22
C ASP A 5 25.55 -36.13 -23.85
N GLU A 6 24.32 -36.64 -23.77
CA GLU A 6 23.12 -35.82 -23.47
C GLU A 6 23.23 -35.15 -22.10
N ASP A 7 24.04 -35.70 -21.20
CA ASP A 7 24.31 -35.12 -19.88
C ASP A 7 25.25 -33.91 -19.89
N ALA A 8 25.90 -33.62 -21.05
CA ALA A 8 26.82 -32.48 -21.17
C ALA A 8 26.15 -31.15 -21.45
N MET A 9 24.85 -31.10 -21.76
CA MET A 9 24.11 -29.87 -22.00
C MET A 9 23.11 -29.59 -20.87
N ASP A 10 23.58 -29.01 -19.78
CA ASP A 10 22.72 -28.46 -18.75
C ASP A 10 22.05 -27.16 -19.31
N TRP A 11 20.96 -27.32 -20.04
CA TRP A 11 20.15 -26.24 -20.56
C TRP A 11 19.37 -25.56 -19.43
N ARG A 12 20.08 -24.83 -18.55
CA ARG A 12 19.43 -23.97 -17.58
C ARG A 12 18.93 -22.72 -18.30
N VAL A 13 17.64 -22.67 -18.55
CA VAL A 13 17.00 -21.43 -18.97
C VAL A 13 16.98 -20.50 -17.74
N TYR A 14 17.98 -19.64 -17.68
CA TYR A 14 17.97 -18.55 -16.70
C TYR A 14 16.87 -17.56 -17.08
N ARG A 15 15.83 -17.47 -16.26
CA ARG A 15 14.77 -16.47 -16.39
C ARG A 15 14.97 -15.46 -15.26
N PRO A 16 15.65 -14.35 -15.51
CA PRO A 16 15.76 -13.30 -14.52
C PRO A 16 14.36 -12.73 -14.24
N GLU A 17 14.05 -12.57 -12.97
CA GLU A 17 12.88 -11.82 -12.55
C GLU A 17 13.30 -10.37 -12.33
N PRO A 18 13.03 -9.45 -13.27
CA PRO A 18 13.41 -8.07 -13.11
C PRO A 18 12.62 -7.45 -11.95
N VAL A 19 13.32 -6.81 -11.03
CA VAL A 19 12.70 -6.03 -9.96
C VAL A 19 12.51 -4.59 -10.45
N CYS A 20 11.27 -4.17 -10.63
CA CYS A 20 10.93 -2.79 -10.94
C CYS A 20 10.68 -2.04 -9.64
N ARG A 21 11.47 -1.01 -9.35
CA ARG A 21 11.25 -0.08 -8.25
C ARG A 21 11.62 1.34 -8.66
N PRO A 22 11.11 2.39 -7.99
CA PRO A 22 11.57 3.76 -8.18
C PRO A 22 13.08 3.88 -7.95
N ASN A 23 13.70 4.84 -8.61
CA ASN A 23 15.11 5.15 -8.38
C ASN A 23 15.33 5.79 -6.99
N ASP A 24 16.60 5.92 -6.58
CA ASP A 24 16.92 6.37 -5.23
C ASP A 24 16.54 7.85 -4.98
N ALA A 25 16.51 8.69 -6.01
CA ALA A 25 16.05 10.08 -5.89
C ALA A 25 14.53 10.16 -5.68
N GLU A 26 13.77 9.36 -6.40
CA GLU A 26 12.31 9.24 -6.23
C GLU A 26 11.96 8.68 -4.86
N LEU A 27 12.70 7.68 -4.37
CA LEU A 27 12.52 7.13 -3.03
C LEU A 27 12.86 8.16 -1.94
N ALA A 28 13.89 8.98 -2.14
CA ALA A 28 14.24 10.05 -1.21
C ALA A 28 13.16 11.14 -1.17
N GLU A 29 12.55 11.49 -2.30
CA GLU A 29 11.41 12.42 -2.38
C GLU A 29 10.20 11.85 -1.63
N LEU A 30 9.86 10.57 -1.86
CA LEU A 30 8.79 9.90 -1.13
C LEU A 30 9.05 9.89 0.39
N ALA A 31 10.28 9.55 0.82
CA ALA A 31 10.66 9.55 2.23
C ALA A 31 10.49 10.93 2.85
N ALA A 32 10.91 11.99 2.17
CA ALA A 32 10.75 13.37 2.63
C ALA A 32 9.26 13.76 2.79
N LEU A 33 8.38 13.31 1.88
CA LEU A 33 6.93 13.52 1.99
C LEU A 33 6.35 12.80 3.20
N VAL A 34 6.77 11.56 3.46
CA VAL A 34 6.35 10.77 4.62
C VAL A 34 6.80 11.44 5.91
N ASP A 35 8.06 11.88 5.99
CA ASP A 35 8.63 12.49 7.18
C ASP A 35 7.97 13.83 7.52
N ALA A 36 7.64 14.62 6.49
CA ALA A 36 6.96 15.91 6.65
C ALA A 36 5.47 15.78 7.02
N ALA A 37 4.81 14.66 6.73
CA ALA A 37 3.40 14.49 7.03
C ALA A 37 3.19 14.20 8.52
N GLY A 38 2.22 14.85 9.15
CA GLY A 38 1.80 14.54 10.53
C GLY A 38 1.03 13.22 10.60
N LYS A 39 0.11 13.01 9.65
CA LYS A 39 -0.76 11.83 9.55
C LYS A 39 -0.58 11.16 8.21
N VAL A 40 -0.15 9.91 8.22
CA VAL A 40 0.00 9.09 7.03
C VAL A 40 -1.02 7.96 7.06
N SER A 41 -1.63 7.66 5.91
CA SER A 41 -2.47 6.45 5.73
C SER A 41 -2.00 5.69 4.50
N VAL A 42 -2.11 4.36 4.55
CA VAL A 42 -1.86 3.48 3.42
C VAL A 42 -3.17 3.04 2.80
N TYR A 43 -3.33 3.19 1.49
CA TYR A 43 -4.46 2.67 0.73
C TYR A 43 -3.99 1.59 -0.24
N ALA A 44 -4.24 0.33 0.10
CA ALA A 44 -3.68 -0.81 -0.60
C ALA A 44 -4.71 -1.50 -1.51
N GLY A 45 -4.37 -1.63 -2.79
CA GLY A 45 -5.11 -2.40 -3.77
C GLY A 45 -4.57 -3.81 -3.95
N ILE A 46 -5.15 -4.54 -4.92
CA ILE A 46 -4.75 -5.93 -5.24
C ILE A 46 -3.29 -6.03 -5.71
N GLY A 47 -2.73 -4.98 -6.30
CA GLY A 47 -1.32 -4.96 -6.70
C GLY A 47 -0.33 -4.98 -5.53
N ALA A 48 -0.82 -4.76 -4.31
CA ALA A 48 0.00 -4.83 -3.09
C ALA A 48 -0.13 -6.17 -2.34
N ARG A 49 -0.79 -7.18 -2.89
CA ARG A 49 -1.08 -8.47 -2.22
C ARG A 49 0.15 -9.16 -1.64
N ASP A 50 1.28 -9.08 -2.33
CA ASP A 50 2.53 -9.74 -1.95
C ASP A 50 3.43 -8.86 -1.06
N ALA A 51 2.98 -7.63 -0.73
CA ALA A 51 3.71 -6.62 0.05
C ALA A 51 3.26 -6.52 1.51
N LYS A 52 2.47 -7.46 2.02
CA LYS A 52 1.85 -7.38 3.35
C LYS A 52 2.84 -7.13 4.48
N ALA A 53 3.96 -7.87 4.49
CA ALA A 53 4.96 -7.74 5.55
C ALA A 53 5.63 -6.35 5.55
N GLU A 54 5.94 -5.84 4.36
CA GLU A 54 6.54 -4.53 4.14
C GLU A 54 5.57 -3.39 4.52
N ILE A 55 4.28 -3.56 4.20
CA ILE A 55 3.21 -2.63 4.59
C ILE A 55 3.07 -2.59 6.10
N ILE A 56 3.02 -3.74 6.76
CA ILE A 56 2.94 -3.83 8.23
C ILE A 56 4.15 -3.13 8.87
N GLY A 57 5.36 -3.44 8.41
CA GLY A 57 6.58 -2.81 8.93
C GLY A 57 6.61 -1.29 8.73
N PHE A 58 6.11 -0.81 7.59
CA PHE A 58 5.96 0.62 7.32
C PHE A 58 4.91 1.26 8.25
N CYS A 59 3.72 0.67 8.35
CA CYS A 59 2.66 1.17 9.24
C CYS A 59 3.10 1.21 10.70
N GLU A 60 3.85 0.19 11.15
CA GLU A 60 4.46 0.18 12.48
C GLU A 60 5.40 1.36 12.69
N LYS A 61 6.30 1.58 11.73
CA LYS A 61 7.33 2.61 11.82
C LYS A 61 6.76 4.01 11.82
N VAL A 62 5.77 4.29 10.96
CA VAL A 62 5.20 5.64 10.80
C VAL A 62 3.85 5.83 11.49
N LYS A 63 3.38 4.82 12.25
CA LYS A 63 2.08 4.84 12.97
C LYS A 63 0.89 5.12 12.06
N ALA A 64 0.89 4.50 10.88
CA ALA A 64 -0.14 4.68 9.87
C ALA A 64 -1.21 3.59 9.93
N PRO A 65 -2.52 3.91 9.84
CA PRO A 65 -3.55 2.94 9.51
C PRO A 65 -3.43 2.46 8.06
N MET A 66 -3.81 1.21 7.81
CA MET A 66 -3.92 0.62 6.47
C MET A 66 -5.39 0.39 6.13
N VAL A 67 -5.78 0.92 4.98
CA VAL A 67 -7.10 0.71 4.35
C VAL A 67 -6.88 -0.10 3.08
N HIS A 68 -7.80 -0.99 2.75
CA HIS A 68 -7.67 -1.76 1.51
C HIS A 68 -8.90 -1.67 0.62
N THR A 69 -8.75 -2.05 -0.65
CA THR A 69 -9.88 -2.27 -1.55
C THR A 69 -10.50 -3.64 -1.29
N THR A 70 -11.77 -3.84 -1.66
CA THR A 70 -12.46 -5.13 -1.51
C THR A 70 -11.66 -6.31 -2.09
N ARG A 71 -11.00 -6.12 -3.25
CA ARG A 71 -10.20 -7.17 -3.90
C ARG A 71 -8.92 -7.55 -3.16
N ALA A 72 -8.42 -6.67 -2.29
CA ALA A 72 -7.20 -6.91 -1.53
C ALA A 72 -7.47 -7.51 -0.14
N LYS A 73 -8.75 -7.63 0.27
CA LYS A 73 -9.18 -8.03 1.61
C LYS A 73 -8.52 -9.33 2.08
N GLU A 74 -8.63 -10.41 1.31
CA GLU A 74 -8.15 -11.73 1.69
C GLU A 74 -6.62 -11.80 1.90
N PHE A 75 -5.87 -10.90 1.23
CA PHE A 75 -4.41 -10.87 1.30
C PHE A 75 -3.89 -9.96 2.41
N LEU A 76 -4.54 -8.83 2.65
CA LEU A 76 -3.99 -7.75 3.47
C LEU A 76 -4.66 -7.59 4.84
N GLU A 77 -5.91 -8.02 5.00
CA GLU A 77 -6.64 -7.87 6.28
C GLU A 77 -6.24 -8.90 7.34
N PRO A 78 -6.16 -10.24 7.06
CA PRO A 78 -5.86 -11.21 8.09
C PRO A 78 -4.54 -10.91 8.81
N ASP A 79 -4.48 -11.05 10.13
CA ASP A 79 -3.28 -10.87 10.95
C ASP A 79 -2.53 -9.55 10.71
N ASN A 80 -3.26 -8.48 10.40
CA ASN A 80 -2.70 -7.15 10.17
C ASN A 80 -3.22 -6.18 11.23
N PRO A 81 -2.40 -5.82 12.24
CA PRO A 81 -2.82 -4.98 13.36
C PRO A 81 -3.08 -3.52 12.95
N TYR A 82 -2.64 -3.11 11.76
CA TYR A 82 -2.82 -1.74 11.23
C TYR A 82 -4.02 -1.62 10.30
N ASN A 83 -4.69 -2.75 10.00
CA ASN A 83 -5.90 -2.74 9.19
C ASN A 83 -7.05 -2.03 9.91
N VAL A 84 -7.69 -1.09 9.21
CA VAL A 84 -8.89 -0.38 9.67
C VAL A 84 -10.06 -0.52 8.69
N GLY A 85 -9.97 -1.50 7.79
CA GLY A 85 -11.06 -1.93 6.94
C GLY A 85 -10.96 -1.50 5.49
N VAL A 86 -12.13 -1.30 4.88
CA VAL A 86 -12.33 -1.15 3.43
C VAL A 86 -12.76 0.27 3.10
N ASN A 87 -12.25 0.81 2.00
CA ASN A 87 -12.81 1.99 1.37
C ASN A 87 -13.59 1.61 0.09
N GLY A 88 -14.65 2.33 -0.22
CA GLY A 88 -15.46 2.17 -1.42
C GLY A 88 -16.93 1.87 -1.13
N ILE A 89 -17.64 1.25 -2.08
CA ILE A 89 -19.08 0.97 -1.99
C ILE A 89 -19.45 0.13 -0.76
N LEU A 90 -18.58 -0.83 -0.41
CA LEU A 90 -18.70 -1.66 0.79
C LEU A 90 -17.85 -1.12 1.95
N GLY A 91 -17.49 0.16 1.88
CA GLY A 91 -16.61 0.81 2.83
C GLY A 91 -17.21 0.88 4.23
N ASN A 92 -16.34 0.82 5.21
CA ASN A 92 -16.67 1.09 6.60
C ASN A 92 -16.20 2.49 7.00
N ARG A 93 -16.75 3.01 8.08
CA ARG A 93 -16.48 4.38 8.53
C ARG A 93 -14.99 4.61 8.82
N ALA A 94 -14.35 3.69 9.53
CA ALA A 94 -12.92 3.80 9.85
C ALA A 94 -12.05 3.85 8.59
N GLY A 95 -12.34 3.03 7.57
CA GLY A 95 -11.61 3.03 6.30
C GLY A 95 -11.73 4.36 5.54
N VAL A 96 -12.94 4.94 5.51
CA VAL A 96 -13.17 6.25 4.87
C VAL A 96 -12.46 7.36 5.65
N GLU A 97 -12.70 7.46 6.96
CA GLU A 97 -12.12 8.51 7.81
C GLU A 97 -10.58 8.44 7.86
N ALA A 98 -9.99 7.23 7.78
CA ALA A 98 -8.55 7.07 7.75
C ALA A 98 -7.90 7.76 6.52
N LEU A 99 -8.57 7.74 5.38
CA LEU A 99 -8.08 8.41 4.17
C LEU A 99 -8.39 9.92 4.19
N GLU A 100 -9.58 10.31 4.67
CA GLU A 100 -10.00 11.71 4.72
C GLU A 100 -9.25 12.53 5.76
N ASP A 101 -8.85 11.93 6.89
CA ASP A 101 -8.13 12.61 7.97
C ASP A 101 -6.61 12.68 7.75
N ALA A 102 -6.08 11.93 6.78
CA ALA A 102 -4.65 11.90 6.50
C ALA A 102 -4.15 13.22 5.87
N ASP A 103 -2.91 13.57 6.16
CA ASP A 103 -2.17 14.63 5.44
C ASP A 103 -1.53 14.06 4.16
N LEU A 104 -1.18 12.77 4.20
CA LEU A 104 -0.58 12.02 3.11
C LEU A 104 -1.21 10.63 3.00
N VAL A 105 -1.69 10.29 1.81
CA VAL A 105 -2.14 8.94 1.47
C VAL A 105 -1.13 8.28 0.54
N ILE A 106 -0.65 7.10 0.91
CA ILE A 106 0.19 6.26 0.06
C ILE A 106 -0.69 5.19 -0.56
N SER A 107 -0.98 5.34 -1.85
CA SER A 107 -1.77 4.41 -2.65
C SER A 107 -0.85 3.36 -3.29
N LEU A 108 -1.02 2.09 -2.94
CA LEU A 108 -0.18 0.98 -3.35
C LEU A 108 -0.95 0.00 -4.25
N GLY A 109 -0.54 -0.12 -5.51
CA GLY A 109 -1.14 -1.08 -6.45
C GLY A 109 -2.67 -0.98 -6.50
N CYS A 110 -3.20 0.24 -6.45
CA CYS A 110 -4.60 0.53 -6.31
C CYS A 110 -5.13 1.31 -7.51
N ASP A 111 -5.91 0.65 -8.37
CA ASP A 111 -6.65 1.25 -9.46
C ASP A 111 -8.17 1.12 -9.20
N PHE A 112 -8.62 1.59 -8.04
CA PHE A 112 -10.03 1.51 -7.65
C PHE A 112 -10.88 2.43 -8.54
N ALA A 113 -11.89 1.85 -9.20
CA ALA A 113 -12.59 2.50 -10.30
C ALA A 113 -13.53 3.65 -9.89
N TYR A 114 -13.94 3.68 -8.63
CA TYR A 114 -14.95 4.62 -8.14
C TYR A 114 -14.27 5.88 -7.58
N THR A 115 -14.13 6.88 -8.42
CA THR A 115 -13.35 8.10 -8.14
C THR A 115 -13.89 8.91 -6.96
N GLN A 116 -15.20 8.85 -6.69
CA GLN A 116 -15.84 9.55 -5.56
C GLN A 116 -15.41 9.07 -4.18
N TYR A 117 -14.68 7.95 -4.09
CA TYR A 117 -14.17 7.43 -2.81
C TYR A 117 -12.69 7.76 -2.57
N TYR A 118 -12.05 8.49 -3.48
CA TYR A 118 -10.72 9.02 -3.20
C TYR A 118 -10.83 10.29 -2.37
N PRO A 119 -9.97 10.50 -1.36
CA PRO A 119 -10.03 11.67 -0.52
C PRO A 119 -9.70 12.93 -1.32
N GLU A 120 -10.59 13.94 -1.23
CA GLU A 120 -10.39 15.21 -1.90
C GLU A 120 -9.34 16.07 -1.19
N ALA A 121 -8.63 16.90 -1.95
CA ALA A 121 -7.65 17.89 -1.45
C ALA A 121 -6.52 17.31 -0.56
N LYS A 122 -6.24 16.01 -0.66
CA LYS A 122 -5.15 15.37 0.07
C LYS A 122 -3.93 15.17 -0.82
N LYS A 123 -2.75 15.09 -0.20
CA LYS A 123 -1.57 14.63 -0.93
C LYS A 123 -1.66 13.13 -1.10
N ILE A 124 -1.75 12.67 -2.34
CA ILE A 124 -1.74 11.26 -2.69
C ILE A 124 -0.42 10.96 -3.41
N VAL A 125 0.34 10.01 -2.88
CA VAL A 125 1.44 9.36 -3.60
C VAL A 125 0.89 8.05 -4.13
N GLN A 126 1.00 7.82 -5.42
CA GLN A 126 0.57 6.57 -6.04
C GLN A 126 1.77 5.77 -6.51
N ILE A 127 1.83 4.50 -6.09
CA ILE A 127 2.85 3.53 -6.49
C ILE A 127 2.13 2.40 -7.22
N ASP A 128 2.47 2.20 -8.49
CA ASP A 128 1.89 1.13 -9.30
C ASP A 128 2.95 0.57 -10.26
N ILE A 129 2.86 -0.72 -10.55
CA ILE A 129 3.72 -1.36 -11.54
C ILE A 129 3.36 -0.94 -12.97
N ASP A 130 2.12 -0.57 -13.21
CA ASP A 130 1.63 -0.09 -14.49
C ASP A 130 1.60 1.46 -14.50
N PRO A 131 2.49 2.11 -15.30
CA PRO A 131 2.53 3.57 -15.36
C PRO A 131 1.23 4.21 -15.87
N THR A 132 0.38 3.48 -16.59
CA THR A 132 -0.90 3.99 -17.09
C THR A 132 -1.96 4.14 -16.00
N HIS A 133 -1.73 3.57 -14.82
CA HIS A 133 -2.59 3.72 -13.65
C HIS A 133 -2.34 5.03 -12.89
N LEU A 134 -1.14 5.61 -13.03
CA LEU A 134 -0.76 6.80 -12.28
C LEU A 134 -1.63 8.01 -12.64
N GLY A 135 -2.29 8.58 -11.65
CA GLY A 135 -3.17 9.74 -11.82
C GLY A 135 -4.49 9.47 -12.55
N ARG A 136 -4.77 8.22 -12.93
CA ARG A 136 -5.97 7.89 -13.72
C ARG A 136 -7.28 8.07 -12.96
N ARG A 137 -7.27 7.88 -11.65
CA ARG A 137 -8.49 7.87 -10.81
C ARG A 137 -8.66 9.11 -9.95
N SER A 138 -7.57 9.73 -9.57
CA SER A 138 -7.56 10.94 -8.74
C SER A 138 -6.35 11.80 -9.10
N ALA A 139 -6.39 13.07 -8.74
CA ALA A 139 -5.19 13.90 -8.78
C ALA A 139 -4.17 13.35 -7.78
N ILE A 140 -2.93 13.17 -8.23
CA ILE A 140 -1.83 12.69 -7.39
C ILE A 140 -0.76 13.78 -7.23
N HIS A 141 -0.09 13.75 -6.08
CA HIS A 141 1.02 14.66 -5.80
C HIS A 141 2.35 14.11 -6.35
N LEU A 142 2.53 12.79 -6.24
CA LEU A 142 3.69 12.07 -6.75
C LEU A 142 3.24 10.71 -7.30
N GLY A 143 3.69 10.35 -8.50
CA GLY A 143 3.46 9.05 -9.12
C GLY A 143 4.77 8.31 -9.30
N LEU A 144 4.85 7.07 -8.82
CA LEU A 144 6.04 6.23 -8.85
C LEU A 144 5.75 4.90 -9.53
N VAL A 145 6.57 4.54 -10.51
CA VAL A 145 6.47 3.23 -11.16
C VAL A 145 7.29 2.22 -10.40
N GLY A 146 6.63 1.17 -9.88
CA GLY A 146 7.32 0.14 -9.15
C GLY A 146 6.41 -0.95 -8.59
N ASP A 147 7.00 -2.11 -8.35
CA ASP A 147 6.39 -3.17 -7.57
C ASP A 147 6.20 -2.69 -6.12
N ALA A 148 5.02 -2.95 -5.55
CA ALA A 148 4.66 -2.47 -4.21
C ALA A 148 5.61 -3.02 -3.13
N LYS A 149 5.95 -4.31 -3.20
CA LYS A 149 6.83 -4.97 -2.23
C LYS A 149 8.25 -4.41 -2.28
N ALA A 150 8.83 -4.38 -3.49
CA ALA A 150 10.18 -3.89 -3.69
C ALA A 150 10.32 -2.40 -3.32
N THR A 151 9.30 -1.59 -3.64
CA THR A 151 9.26 -0.17 -3.31
C THR A 151 9.17 0.05 -1.81
N MET A 152 8.26 -0.64 -1.11
CA MET A 152 8.10 -0.50 0.34
C MET A 152 9.31 -1.01 1.10
N ALA A 153 9.93 -2.12 0.66
CA ALA A 153 11.18 -2.62 1.24
C ALA A 153 12.33 -1.61 1.10
N ALA A 154 12.43 -0.92 -0.05
CA ALA A 154 13.45 0.11 -0.26
C ALA A 154 13.15 1.42 0.49
N LEU A 155 11.87 1.78 0.66
CA LEU A 155 11.44 2.98 1.38
C LEU A 155 11.63 2.85 2.89
N LEU A 156 11.36 1.67 3.45
CA LEU A 156 11.33 1.45 4.90
C LEU A 156 12.58 1.93 5.65
N PRO A 157 13.83 1.70 5.19
CA PRO A 157 15.02 2.22 5.86
C PRO A 157 15.17 3.75 5.76
N LEU A 158 14.54 4.41 4.79
CA LEU A 158 14.71 5.83 4.49
C LEU A 158 13.83 6.75 5.34
N VAL A 159 12.67 6.26 5.80
CA VAL A 159 11.72 7.07 6.58
C VAL A 159 12.08 7.09 8.06
N ALA A 160 11.82 8.21 8.72
CA ALA A 160 11.98 8.33 10.17
C ALA A 160 10.83 7.60 10.91
N ALA A 161 11.13 7.07 12.11
CA ALA A 161 10.09 6.52 12.96
C ALA A 161 9.26 7.65 13.58
N LYS A 162 7.93 7.50 13.57
CA LYS A 162 7.00 8.42 14.23
C LYS A 162 6.58 7.87 15.59
N SER A 163 6.27 8.77 16.52
CA SER A 163 5.80 8.43 17.88
C SER A 163 4.33 8.77 18.11
N ASP A 164 3.76 9.69 17.32
CA ASP A 164 2.34 10.05 17.45
C ASP A 164 1.44 8.94 16.92
N MET A 165 0.68 8.35 17.82
CA MET A 165 -0.27 7.28 17.53
C MET A 165 -1.72 7.79 17.39
N GLY A 166 -1.97 9.07 17.60
CA GLY A 166 -3.33 9.60 17.72
C GLY A 166 -4.21 9.35 16.49
N HIS A 167 -3.63 9.40 15.28
CA HIS A 167 -4.35 9.06 14.06
C HIS A 167 -4.66 7.56 13.98
N LEU A 168 -3.66 6.70 14.16
CA LEU A 168 -3.82 5.24 14.12
C LEU A 168 -4.82 4.75 15.17
N GLU A 169 -4.64 5.13 16.43
CA GLU A 169 -5.51 4.68 17.54
C GLU A 169 -6.97 5.11 17.37
N ARG A 170 -7.21 6.31 16.82
CA ARG A 170 -8.57 6.77 16.53
C ARG A 170 -9.24 5.88 15.49
N GLN A 171 -8.54 5.56 14.41
CA GLN A 171 -9.08 4.73 13.34
C GLN A 171 -9.23 3.27 13.77
N GLN A 172 -8.33 2.76 14.62
CA GLN A 172 -8.46 1.42 15.20
C GLN A 172 -9.68 1.32 16.13
N ARG A 173 -9.94 2.33 16.98
CA ARG A 173 -11.16 2.39 17.80
C ARG A 173 -12.42 2.41 16.93
N GLN A 174 -12.46 3.26 15.93
CA GLN A 174 -13.58 3.32 15.01
C GLN A 174 -13.80 1.99 14.28
N TRP A 175 -12.71 1.30 13.90
CA TRP A 175 -12.81 -0.04 13.29
C TRP A 175 -13.43 -1.07 14.23
N GLN A 176 -13.07 -1.05 15.51
CA GLN A 176 -13.70 -1.94 16.50
C GLN A 176 -15.20 -1.63 16.67
N ASP A 177 -15.58 -0.37 16.66
CA ASP A 177 -16.98 0.07 16.73
C ASP A 177 -17.76 -0.38 15.49
N ASP A 178 -17.17 -0.27 14.29
CA ASP A 178 -17.76 -0.75 13.04
C ASP A 178 -18.00 -2.27 13.09
N LEU A 179 -17.00 -3.05 13.53
CA LEU A 179 -17.12 -4.50 13.69
C LEU A 179 -18.21 -4.90 14.70
N ALA A 180 -18.26 -4.20 15.83
CA ALA A 180 -19.31 -4.42 16.83
C ALA A 180 -20.71 -4.06 16.30
N GLY A 181 -20.80 -3.08 15.39
CA GLY A 181 -22.02 -2.72 14.69
C GLY A 181 -22.51 -3.83 13.75
N TYR A 182 -21.60 -4.41 12.97
CA TYR A 182 -21.93 -5.52 12.05
C TYR A 182 -22.36 -6.78 12.80
N ALA A 183 -21.73 -7.12 13.91
CA ALA A 183 -22.09 -8.28 14.73
C ALA A 183 -23.50 -8.21 15.35
N LYS A 184 -24.08 -7.02 15.45
CA LYS A 184 -25.46 -6.82 15.98
C LYS A 184 -26.55 -6.92 14.90
N GLN A 185 -26.16 -6.92 13.62
CA GLN A 185 -27.09 -6.95 12.48
C GLN A 185 -27.31 -8.36 11.93
N GLY A 186 -26.54 -9.35 12.35
CA GLY A 186 -26.64 -10.77 11.99
C GLY A 186 -27.24 -11.58 13.12
#